data_35c0dcc793ba4d53de3179956d18d88d
#
_entry.id   35c0dcc793ba4d53de3179956d18d88d
#
_cell.length_a   1.000
_cell.length_b   1.000
_cell.length_c   1.000
_cell.angle_alpha   90.00
_cell.angle_beta   90.00
_cell.angle_gamma   90.00
#
_symmetry.space_group_name_H-M   'P 1'
#
loop_
_entity.id
_entity.type
_entity.pdbx_description
1 polymer ?
#
loop_
_entity_poly.entity_id
_entity_poly.type
_entity_poly.pdbx_seq_one_letter_code
_entity_poly.pdbx_strand_id
1 'polypeptide(L)'
;MSAALLLIDLQNDFCPRGALAVSEGDRVMPIALKAIDIAQHHGIPIIATQDWHPAHHGSFASQSGGNIGEVGELAGLAQVWWPDHCVQGSVGAQFHPSLDSNAFDHVVQKGTDKSIDSYSTFFDNGQKASTELHQWLQHHQIDKLYVMGLATDYCVKFSVLDALRLGYQVVVIIDGCRGVNIHPDDSSAALQEMREHGAVLSRLDEIAFCV
;
A
#
# COMPACT_ATOMS: atom_id res chain seq x y z
N MET A 1 -21.54 11.44 0.66
CA MET A 1 -20.55 10.34 0.67
C MET A 1 -19.26 10.92 1.17
N SER A 2 -18.71 10.38 2.25
CA SER A 2 -17.46 10.89 2.81
C SER A 2 -16.29 10.07 2.26
N ALA A 3 -15.23 10.72 1.82
CA ALA A 3 -14.09 10.08 1.19
C ALA A 3 -12.80 10.24 2.01
N ALA A 4 -11.82 9.36 1.79
CA ALA A 4 -10.45 9.50 2.28
C ALA A 4 -9.43 9.25 1.17
N LEU A 5 -8.26 9.89 1.28
CA LEU A 5 -7.09 9.59 0.46
C LEU A 5 -6.24 8.57 1.21
N LEU A 6 -5.96 7.43 0.57
CA LEU A 6 -5.12 6.36 1.12
C LEU A 6 -3.81 6.27 0.33
N LEU A 7 -2.71 6.63 0.98
CA LEU A 7 -1.35 6.61 0.46
C LEU A 7 -0.66 5.34 0.95
N ILE A 8 -0.42 4.38 0.06
CA ILE A 8 0.10 3.07 0.42
C ILE A 8 1.61 3.04 0.29
N ASP A 9 2.29 2.81 1.43
CA ASP A 9 3.70 2.45 1.57
C ASP A 9 4.68 3.35 0.78
N LEU A 10 4.49 4.66 0.87
CA LEU A 10 5.37 5.64 0.22
C LEU A 10 6.68 5.81 1.03
N GLN A 11 7.42 4.71 1.16
CA GLN A 11 8.60 4.56 2.02
C GLN A 11 9.91 4.51 1.21
N ASN A 12 11.03 4.80 1.89
CA ASN A 12 12.34 4.86 1.26
C ASN A 12 12.77 3.55 0.61
N ASP A 13 12.47 2.39 1.25
CA ASP A 13 12.90 1.09 0.72
C ASP A 13 12.23 0.71 -0.60
N PHE A 14 11.08 1.29 -0.92
CA PHE A 14 10.41 1.10 -2.22
C PHE A 14 10.84 2.10 -3.30
N CYS A 15 11.68 3.07 -2.95
CA CYS A 15 12.23 4.07 -3.87
C CYS A 15 13.62 3.68 -4.38
N PRO A 16 14.17 4.37 -5.42
CA PRO A 16 15.50 4.07 -5.94
C PRO A 16 16.56 4.04 -4.83
N ARG A 17 17.38 2.99 -4.82
CA ARG A 17 18.40 2.65 -3.82
C ARG A 17 17.88 2.10 -2.49
N GLY A 18 16.57 1.93 -2.34
CA GLY A 18 15.97 1.20 -1.22
C GLY A 18 16.16 -0.31 -1.34
N ALA A 19 15.94 -1.03 -0.26
CA ALA A 19 16.19 -2.48 -0.18
C ALA A 19 15.26 -3.30 -1.09
N LEU A 20 14.05 -2.83 -1.34
CA LEU A 20 13.07 -3.42 -2.27
C LEU A 20 12.62 -2.36 -3.28
N ALA A 21 13.58 -1.76 -3.99
CA ALA A 21 13.33 -0.68 -4.91
C ALA A 21 12.38 -1.09 -6.05
N VAL A 22 11.24 -0.42 -6.11
CA VAL A 22 10.28 -0.50 -7.22
C VAL A 22 10.79 0.36 -8.37
N SER A 23 10.69 -0.15 -9.59
CA SER A 23 11.09 0.63 -10.78
C SER A 23 10.30 1.93 -10.86
N GLU A 24 11.00 3.07 -10.95
CA GLU A 24 10.41 4.41 -10.95
C GLU A 24 9.51 4.70 -9.72
N GLY A 25 9.76 4.04 -8.57
CA GLY A 25 8.93 4.19 -7.36
C GLY A 25 8.85 5.61 -6.83
N ASP A 26 9.91 6.39 -6.98
CA ASP A 26 9.96 7.82 -6.62
C ASP A 26 9.10 8.72 -7.51
N ARG A 27 8.75 8.27 -8.72
CA ARG A 27 7.88 9.04 -9.64
C ARG A 27 6.43 9.16 -9.16
N VAL A 28 6.02 8.36 -8.17
CA VAL A 28 4.70 8.52 -7.56
C VAL A 28 4.64 9.73 -6.62
N MET A 29 5.78 10.21 -6.12
CA MET A 29 5.84 11.30 -5.14
C MET A 29 5.25 12.63 -5.63
N PRO A 30 5.53 13.12 -6.85
CA PRO A 30 4.87 14.32 -7.35
C PRO A 30 3.35 14.20 -7.45
N ILE A 31 2.84 12.98 -7.74
CA ILE A 31 1.40 12.71 -7.79
C ILE A 31 0.83 12.69 -6.37
N ALA A 32 1.54 12.06 -5.42
CA ALA A 32 1.13 12.04 -4.01
C ALA A 32 1.05 13.45 -3.42
N LEU A 33 2.04 14.31 -3.66
CA LEU A 33 2.02 15.70 -3.19
C LEU A 33 0.83 16.49 -3.74
N LYS A 34 0.50 16.31 -5.02
CA LYS A 34 -0.69 16.94 -5.61
C LYS A 34 -1.99 16.38 -5.03
N ALA A 35 -2.06 15.06 -4.82
CA ALA A 35 -3.24 14.44 -4.23
C ALA A 35 -3.46 14.90 -2.78
N ILE A 36 -2.38 15.04 -2.00
CA ILE A 36 -2.39 15.60 -0.64
C ILE A 36 -2.94 17.04 -0.67
N ASP A 37 -2.40 17.90 -1.54
CA ASP A 37 -2.86 19.29 -1.66
C ASP A 37 -4.35 19.37 -2.00
N ILE A 38 -4.81 18.56 -2.95
CA ILE A 38 -6.22 18.47 -3.32
C ILE A 38 -7.06 17.98 -2.14
N ALA A 39 -6.63 16.92 -1.44
CA ALA A 39 -7.35 16.36 -0.30
C ALA A 39 -7.50 17.40 0.83
N GLN A 40 -6.42 18.09 1.17
CA GLN A 40 -6.44 19.17 2.17
C GLN A 40 -7.37 20.31 1.77
N HIS A 41 -7.34 20.71 0.49
CA HIS A 41 -8.23 21.78 0.00
C HIS A 41 -9.71 21.40 0.11
N HIS A 42 -10.03 20.13 -0.06
CA HIS A 42 -11.40 19.61 0.05
C HIS A 42 -11.79 19.09 1.45
N GLY A 43 -10.88 19.17 2.43
CA GLY A 43 -11.13 18.63 3.78
C GLY A 43 -11.28 17.11 3.81
N ILE A 44 -10.67 16.41 2.86
CA ILE A 44 -10.65 14.94 2.76
C ILE A 44 -9.50 14.42 3.65
N PRO A 45 -9.78 13.54 4.62
CA PRO A 45 -8.73 13.00 5.48
C PRO A 45 -7.73 12.15 4.68
N ILE A 46 -6.46 12.25 5.11
CA ILE A 46 -5.32 11.62 4.47
C ILE A 46 -4.78 10.52 5.39
N ILE A 47 -4.78 9.29 4.90
CA ILE A 47 -4.27 8.13 5.60
C ILE A 47 -3.03 7.65 4.86
N ALA A 48 -1.95 7.42 5.60
CA ALA A 48 -0.74 6.82 5.06
C ALA A 48 -0.50 5.45 5.68
N THR A 49 0.08 4.52 4.92
CA THR A 49 0.46 3.22 5.45
C THR A 49 1.97 3.03 5.43
N GLN A 50 2.45 2.18 6.32
CA GLN A 50 3.84 1.73 6.36
C GLN A 50 3.89 0.21 6.47
N ASP A 51 4.66 -0.44 5.61
CA ASP A 51 5.25 -1.72 5.95
C ASP A 51 6.18 -1.52 7.13
N TRP A 52 6.02 -2.34 8.18
CA TRP A 52 6.69 -2.14 9.45
C TRP A 52 7.14 -3.46 10.05
N HIS A 53 8.14 -4.08 9.39
CA HIS A 53 8.55 -5.43 9.70
C HIS A 53 9.54 -5.51 10.87
N PRO A 54 9.35 -6.46 11.80
CA PRO A 54 10.41 -6.82 12.73
C PRO A 54 11.67 -7.29 11.99
N ALA A 55 12.86 -7.07 12.56
CA ALA A 55 14.14 -7.40 11.93
C ALA A 55 14.29 -8.88 11.51
N HIS A 56 13.50 -9.78 12.09
CA HIS A 56 13.50 -11.21 11.78
C HIS A 56 12.14 -11.64 11.21
N HIS A 57 11.56 -10.84 10.32
CA HIS A 57 10.28 -11.15 9.70
C HIS A 57 10.40 -12.36 8.77
N GLY A 58 9.45 -13.29 8.87
CA GLY A 58 9.50 -14.58 8.16
C GLY A 58 9.42 -14.49 6.65
N SER A 59 8.92 -13.37 6.08
CA SER A 59 8.88 -13.16 4.62
C SER A 59 10.27 -12.82 4.02
N PHE A 60 11.26 -12.55 4.85
CA PHE A 60 12.59 -12.20 4.38
C PHE A 60 13.36 -13.44 3.90
N ALA A 61 14.00 -13.33 2.75
CA ALA A 61 14.87 -14.39 2.22
C ALA A 61 15.99 -14.76 3.20
N SER A 62 16.50 -13.78 3.94
CA SER A 62 17.51 -13.96 4.99
C SER A 62 17.05 -14.86 6.14
N GLN A 63 15.75 -14.94 6.39
CA GLN A 63 15.14 -15.74 7.45
C GLN A 63 14.62 -17.08 6.96
N SER A 64 14.09 -17.14 5.73
CA SER A 64 13.55 -18.35 5.12
C SER A 64 14.62 -19.31 4.59
N GLY A 65 15.81 -18.78 4.24
CA GLY A 65 16.87 -19.51 3.54
C GLY A 65 16.59 -19.71 2.03
N GLY A 66 15.51 -19.13 1.50
CA GLY A 66 15.19 -19.12 0.06
C GLY A 66 15.88 -17.96 -0.67
N ASN A 67 15.70 -17.88 -1.98
CA ASN A 67 16.22 -16.78 -2.77
C ASN A 67 15.18 -15.68 -2.93
N ILE A 68 15.64 -14.42 -3.04
CA ILE A 68 14.75 -13.28 -3.30
C ILE A 68 13.96 -13.50 -4.59
N GLY A 69 12.64 -13.30 -4.52
CA GLY A 69 11.70 -13.48 -5.63
C GLY A 69 11.16 -14.90 -5.78
N GLU A 70 11.72 -15.90 -5.10
CA GLU A 70 11.14 -17.25 -5.07
C GLU A 70 9.87 -17.31 -4.22
N VAL A 71 8.98 -18.20 -4.59
CA VAL A 71 7.77 -18.49 -3.82
C VAL A 71 8.03 -19.68 -2.91
N GLY A 72 7.87 -19.49 -1.63
CA GLY A 72 7.87 -20.53 -0.60
C GLY A 72 6.58 -20.54 0.19
N GLU A 73 6.67 -20.95 1.46
CA GLU A 73 5.52 -21.05 2.37
C GLU A 73 5.83 -20.35 3.70
N LEU A 74 4.94 -19.44 4.13
CA LEU A 74 4.95 -18.82 5.46
C LEU A 74 3.55 -18.93 6.07
N ALA A 75 3.44 -19.41 7.29
CA ALA A 75 2.17 -19.61 7.99
C ALA A 75 1.15 -20.50 7.25
N GLY A 76 1.59 -21.41 6.38
CA GLY A 76 0.73 -22.25 5.55
C GLY A 76 0.21 -21.56 4.28
N LEU A 77 0.76 -20.42 3.92
CA LEU A 77 0.37 -19.61 2.76
C LEU A 77 1.55 -19.47 1.80
N ALA A 78 1.25 -19.35 0.50
CA ALA A 78 2.26 -19.01 -0.50
C ALA A 78 2.85 -17.64 -0.18
N GLN A 79 4.17 -17.54 -0.11
CA GLN A 79 4.91 -16.34 0.24
C GLN A 79 6.07 -16.12 -0.72
N VAL A 80 6.13 -14.94 -1.30
CA VAL A 80 7.33 -14.48 -2.01
C VAL A 80 8.40 -14.10 -0.99
N TRP A 81 9.63 -14.60 -1.19
CA TRP A 81 10.75 -14.22 -0.34
C TRP A 81 11.29 -12.85 -0.76
N TRP A 82 11.20 -11.91 0.16
CA TRP A 82 11.62 -10.53 -0.07
C TRP A 82 13.05 -10.27 0.48
N PRO A 83 13.78 -9.28 -0.03
CA PRO A 83 14.93 -8.76 0.71
C PRO A 83 14.46 -8.17 2.05
N ASP A 84 15.35 -8.06 3.02
CA ASP A 84 15.06 -7.38 4.27
C ASP A 84 14.76 -5.90 3.96
N HIS A 85 13.51 -5.49 4.18
CA HIS A 85 13.01 -4.17 3.82
C HIS A 85 12.06 -3.65 4.90
N CYS A 86 11.87 -2.35 4.94
CA CYS A 86 10.95 -1.66 5.86
C CYS A 86 11.07 -2.15 7.31
N VAL A 87 12.31 -2.44 7.72
CA VAL A 87 12.61 -2.91 9.08
C VAL A 87 12.29 -1.80 10.08
N GLN A 88 11.56 -2.14 11.13
CA GLN A 88 11.12 -1.22 12.18
C GLN A 88 12.27 -0.32 12.67
N GLY A 89 12.03 0.99 12.66
CA GLY A 89 13.00 1.99 13.09
C GLY A 89 14.14 2.30 12.11
N SER A 90 14.25 1.57 10.99
CA SER A 90 15.24 1.86 9.96
C SER A 90 14.88 3.09 9.12
N VAL A 91 15.87 3.66 8.44
CA VAL A 91 15.64 4.74 7.46
C VAL A 91 14.80 4.23 6.29
N GLY A 92 14.95 2.96 5.91
CA GLY A 92 14.18 2.32 4.85
C GLY A 92 12.68 2.30 5.11
N ALA A 93 12.30 2.09 6.37
CA ALA A 93 10.91 2.07 6.81
C ALA A 93 10.27 3.47 6.95
N GLN A 94 11.06 4.55 6.91
CA GLN A 94 10.53 5.91 6.97
C GLN A 94 9.85 6.30 5.65
N PHE A 95 8.87 7.19 5.74
CA PHE A 95 8.29 7.81 4.56
C PHE A 95 9.35 8.54 3.73
N HIS A 96 9.11 8.62 2.42
CA HIS A 96 9.97 9.36 1.53
C HIS A 96 10.11 10.83 1.98
N PRO A 97 11.31 11.42 1.98
CA PRO A 97 11.58 12.72 2.58
C PRO A 97 10.87 13.91 1.93
N SER A 98 10.28 13.73 0.74
CA SER A 98 9.42 14.76 0.14
C SER A 98 8.05 14.87 0.78
N LEU A 99 7.64 13.90 1.60
CA LEU A 99 6.34 13.88 2.25
C LEU A 99 6.46 14.45 3.67
N ASP A 100 5.58 15.39 3.99
CA ASP A 100 5.42 15.86 5.36
C ASP A 100 4.43 14.96 6.09
N SER A 101 4.91 14.17 7.06
CA SER A 101 4.06 13.29 7.84
C SER A 101 3.02 14.03 8.71
N ASN A 102 3.18 15.33 8.95
CA ASN A 102 2.17 16.13 9.65
C ASN A 102 0.90 16.37 8.78
N ALA A 103 0.99 16.07 7.49
CA ALA A 103 -0.17 16.12 6.59
C ALA A 103 -1.07 14.88 6.71
N PHE A 104 -0.67 13.85 7.45
CA PHE A 104 -1.43 12.61 7.59
C PHE A 104 -2.31 12.65 8.84
N ASP A 105 -3.61 12.44 8.65
CA ASP A 105 -4.58 12.35 9.76
C ASP A 105 -4.47 11.01 10.49
N HIS A 106 -4.00 9.97 9.79
CA HIS A 106 -3.79 8.64 10.36
C HIS A 106 -2.66 7.89 9.66
N VAL A 107 -1.89 7.13 10.44
CA VAL A 107 -0.82 6.25 9.92
C VAL A 107 -1.07 4.83 10.39
N VAL A 108 -1.17 3.90 9.43
CA VAL A 108 -1.39 2.49 9.67
C VAL A 108 -0.08 1.73 9.45
N GLN A 109 0.38 0.99 10.46
CA GLN A 109 1.53 0.10 10.33
C GLN A 109 1.06 -1.34 10.12
N LYS A 110 1.56 -1.99 9.08
CA LYS A 110 1.21 -3.38 8.73
C LYS A 110 2.44 -4.27 8.65
N GLY A 111 2.24 -5.59 8.56
CA GLY A 111 3.36 -6.54 8.52
C GLY A 111 4.17 -6.59 9.83
N THR A 112 3.52 -6.32 10.96
CA THR A 112 4.18 -6.26 12.29
C THR A 112 4.34 -7.61 12.96
N ASP A 113 3.61 -8.63 12.51
CA ASP A 113 3.76 -10.01 12.99
C ASP A 113 4.80 -10.75 12.16
N LYS A 114 5.89 -11.18 12.81
CA LYS A 114 7.00 -11.89 12.13
C LYS A 114 6.61 -13.21 11.49
N SER A 115 5.48 -13.79 11.87
CA SER A 115 5.07 -15.13 11.45
C SER A 115 4.15 -15.14 10.25
N ILE A 116 3.64 -13.97 9.82
CA ILE A 116 2.75 -13.82 8.66
C ILE A 116 2.94 -12.45 8.02
N ASP A 117 2.90 -12.39 6.70
CA ASP A 117 3.02 -11.13 5.98
C ASP A 117 1.67 -10.43 5.80
N SER A 118 1.70 -9.14 5.48
CA SER A 118 0.51 -8.29 5.29
C SER A 118 0.70 -7.39 4.07
N TYR A 119 0.22 -7.84 2.93
CA TYR A 119 0.19 -6.96 1.74
C TYR A 119 -0.94 -5.93 1.87
N SER A 120 -2.13 -6.37 2.26
CA SER A 120 -3.27 -5.48 2.47
C SER A 120 -3.06 -4.54 3.65
N THR A 121 -3.57 -3.30 3.52
CA THR A 121 -3.67 -2.34 4.62
C THR A 121 -4.74 -2.71 5.65
N PHE A 122 -5.60 -3.68 5.34
CA PHE A 122 -6.73 -4.09 6.19
C PHE A 122 -6.46 -5.37 6.98
N PHE A 123 -5.79 -6.36 6.35
CA PHE A 123 -5.62 -7.69 6.93
C PHE A 123 -4.23 -8.25 6.65
N ASP A 124 -3.80 -9.20 7.49
CA ASP A 124 -2.69 -10.08 7.14
C ASP A 124 -3.04 -10.99 5.95
N ASN A 125 -2.04 -11.63 5.34
CA ASN A 125 -2.25 -12.49 4.16
C ASN A 125 -3.14 -13.71 4.45
N GLY A 126 -3.30 -14.10 5.70
CA GLY A 126 -4.19 -15.18 6.14
C GLY A 126 -5.58 -14.72 6.58
N GLN A 127 -5.82 -13.41 6.59
CA GLN A 127 -7.05 -12.79 7.10
C GLN A 127 -7.41 -13.19 8.53
N LYS A 128 -6.36 -13.47 9.34
CA LYS A 128 -6.49 -13.87 10.76
C LYS A 128 -6.48 -12.67 11.69
N ALA A 129 -5.74 -11.63 11.31
CA ALA A 129 -5.68 -10.37 12.03
C ALA A 129 -6.00 -9.20 11.10
N SER A 130 -6.61 -8.16 11.65
CA SER A 130 -6.89 -6.90 10.96
C SER A 130 -6.07 -5.78 11.56
N THR A 131 -5.77 -4.77 10.75
CA THR A 131 -5.34 -3.46 11.24
C THR A 131 -6.53 -2.69 11.81
N GLU A 132 -6.26 -1.53 12.40
CA GLU A 132 -7.29 -0.62 12.88
C GLU A 132 -7.96 0.19 11.76
N LEU A 133 -7.48 0.12 10.50
CA LEU A 133 -7.94 0.98 9.41
C LEU A 133 -9.45 0.92 9.18
N HIS A 134 -10.03 -0.29 9.12
CA HIS A 134 -11.46 -0.44 8.89
C HIS A 134 -12.29 0.25 9.99
N GLN A 135 -11.90 0.08 11.25
CA GLN A 135 -12.58 0.70 12.39
C GLN A 135 -12.44 2.23 12.34
N TRP A 136 -11.25 2.72 11.98
CA TRP A 136 -11.00 4.15 11.83
C TRP A 136 -11.88 4.76 10.74
N LEU A 137 -11.95 4.13 9.56
CA LEU A 137 -12.78 4.55 8.44
C LEU A 137 -14.27 4.57 8.80
N GLN A 138 -14.76 3.54 9.50
CA GLN A 138 -16.14 3.47 9.97
C GLN A 138 -16.45 4.59 10.97
N HIS A 139 -15.54 4.85 11.92
CA HIS A 139 -15.71 5.93 12.90
C HIS A 139 -15.86 7.30 12.24
N HIS A 140 -15.12 7.53 11.15
CA HIS A 140 -15.16 8.77 10.38
C HIS A 140 -16.22 8.76 9.26
N GLN A 141 -17.07 7.72 9.21
CA GLN A 141 -18.15 7.57 8.23
C GLN A 141 -17.67 7.64 6.78
N ILE A 142 -16.44 7.15 6.52
CA ILE A 142 -15.86 7.07 5.18
C ILE A 142 -16.49 5.90 4.44
N ASP A 143 -16.95 6.13 3.21
CA ASP A 143 -17.51 5.12 2.33
C ASP A 143 -16.79 5.02 0.97
N LYS A 144 -15.85 5.96 0.70
CA LYS A 144 -15.09 6.02 -0.53
C LYS A 144 -13.59 6.22 -0.27
N LEU A 145 -12.75 5.51 -1.01
CA LEU A 145 -11.30 5.62 -0.94
C LEU A 145 -10.70 6.04 -2.28
N TYR A 146 -9.86 7.06 -2.26
CA TYR A 146 -8.92 7.37 -3.33
C TYR A 146 -7.60 6.72 -2.97
N VAL A 147 -7.12 5.78 -3.77
CA VAL A 147 -5.98 4.92 -3.42
C VAL A 147 -4.84 5.12 -4.40
N MET A 148 -3.63 5.28 -3.90
CA MET A 148 -2.40 5.26 -4.68
C MET A 148 -1.23 4.78 -3.84
N GLY A 149 -0.11 4.44 -4.49
CA GLY A 149 1.12 4.09 -3.79
C GLY A 149 1.86 2.89 -4.36
N LEU A 150 2.57 2.19 -3.50
CA LEU A 150 3.51 1.12 -3.83
C LEU A 150 3.15 -0.17 -3.08
N ALA A 151 3.29 -1.34 -3.67
CA ALA A 151 3.43 -1.55 -5.09
C ALA A 151 2.09 -1.95 -5.71
N THR A 152 1.85 -1.58 -6.97
CA THR A 152 0.60 -1.83 -7.70
C THR A 152 0.12 -3.29 -7.60
N ASP A 153 1.03 -4.23 -7.83
CA ASP A 153 0.79 -5.67 -7.92
C ASP A 153 0.75 -6.39 -6.56
N TYR A 154 1.10 -5.70 -5.48
CA TYR A 154 1.05 -6.20 -4.10
C TYR A 154 0.20 -5.32 -3.18
N CYS A 155 0.79 -4.45 -2.40
CA CYS A 155 0.08 -3.73 -1.34
C CYS A 155 -1.11 -2.92 -1.85
N VAL A 156 -1.00 -2.27 -3.01
CA VAL A 156 -2.13 -1.53 -3.62
C VAL A 156 -3.24 -2.50 -4.00
N LYS A 157 -2.93 -3.55 -4.78
CA LYS A 157 -3.93 -4.53 -5.23
C LYS A 157 -4.68 -5.15 -4.05
N PHE A 158 -3.95 -5.74 -3.10
CA PHE A 158 -4.59 -6.43 -1.97
C PHE A 158 -5.40 -5.49 -1.10
N SER A 159 -4.94 -4.25 -0.89
CA SER A 159 -5.71 -3.24 -0.15
C SER A 159 -6.99 -2.83 -0.87
N VAL A 160 -6.93 -2.64 -2.19
CA VAL A 160 -8.10 -2.29 -3.01
C VAL A 160 -9.13 -3.42 -2.99
N LEU A 161 -8.70 -4.68 -3.18
CA LEU A 161 -9.60 -5.84 -3.17
C LEU A 161 -10.28 -6.01 -1.81
N ASP A 162 -9.53 -5.83 -0.72
CA ASP A 162 -10.10 -5.91 0.63
C ASP A 162 -11.05 -4.74 0.91
N ALA A 163 -10.72 -3.52 0.48
CA ALA A 163 -11.61 -2.37 0.60
C ALA A 163 -12.95 -2.61 -0.11
N LEU A 164 -12.90 -3.11 -1.36
CA LEU A 164 -14.10 -3.45 -2.13
C LEU A 164 -14.93 -4.53 -1.43
N ARG A 165 -14.29 -5.57 -0.90
CA ARG A 165 -14.96 -6.63 -0.14
C ARG A 165 -15.61 -6.11 1.14
N LEU A 166 -15.01 -5.12 1.80
CA LEU A 166 -15.59 -4.43 2.97
C LEU A 166 -16.71 -3.45 2.62
N GLY A 167 -17.00 -3.24 1.31
CA GLY A 167 -18.10 -2.39 0.83
C GLY A 167 -17.72 -0.94 0.53
N TYR A 168 -16.43 -0.59 0.55
CA TYR A 168 -15.97 0.75 0.14
C TYR A 168 -16.04 0.92 -1.37
N GLN A 169 -16.38 2.12 -1.83
CA GLN A 169 -16.13 2.53 -3.20
C GLN A 169 -14.64 2.87 -3.33
N VAL A 170 -13.98 2.38 -4.38
CA VAL A 170 -12.54 2.60 -4.55
C VAL A 170 -12.25 3.22 -5.91
N VAL A 171 -11.48 4.31 -5.89
CA VAL A 171 -10.86 4.92 -7.07
C VAL A 171 -9.36 4.77 -6.94
N VAL A 172 -8.74 4.05 -7.85
CA VAL A 172 -7.28 3.89 -7.92
C VAL A 172 -6.69 4.99 -8.81
N ILE A 173 -5.77 5.78 -8.25
CA ILE A 173 -5.03 6.83 -8.96
C ILE A 173 -3.85 6.16 -9.66
N ILE A 174 -4.03 5.73 -10.90
CA ILE A 174 -3.09 4.85 -11.60
C ILE A 174 -1.75 5.50 -11.92
N ASP A 175 -1.69 6.79 -12.17
CA ASP A 175 -0.43 7.53 -12.38
C ASP A 175 0.35 7.74 -11.07
N GLY A 176 -0.29 7.53 -9.93
CA GLY A 176 0.29 7.48 -8.59
C GLY A 176 0.70 6.07 -8.12
N CYS A 177 0.76 5.07 -9.00
CA CYS A 177 1.13 3.70 -8.67
C CYS A 177 2.31 3.21 -9.52
N ARG A 178 3.17 2.37 -8.92
CA ARG A 178 4.23 1.60 -9.61
C ARG A 178 4.31 0.20 -9.01
N GLY A 179 4.60 -0.80 -9.85
CA GLY A 179 4.64 -2.21 -9.43
C GLY A 179 6.05 -2.77 -9.29
N VAL A 180 6.19 -3.82 -8.51
CA VAL A 180 7.42 -4.61 -8.41
C VAL A 180 7.68 -5.32 -9.74
N ASN A 181 6.63 -5.89 -10.35
CA ASN A 181 6.68 -6.59 -11.63
C ASN A 181 7.76 -7.71 -11.62
N ILE A 182 7.60 -8.72 -10.75
CA ILE A 182 8.41 -9.95 -10.84
C ILE A 182 8.27 -10.52 -12.26
N HIS A 183 7.06 -10.49 -12.81
CA HIS A 183 6.79 -10.72 -14.23
C HIS A 183 6.33 -9.40 -14.89
N PRO A 184 6.70 -9.15 -16.16
CA PRO A 184 6.46 -7.85 -16.82
C PRO A 184 4.99 -7.36 -16.78
N ASP A 185 4.04 -8.28 -16.76
CA ASP A 185 2.60 -7.98 -16.84
C ASP A 185 1.90 -7.92 -15.49
N ASP A 186 2.61 -8.11 -14.36
CA ASP A 186 2.00 -8.21 -13.03
C ASP A 186 1.18 -6.96 -12.66
N SER A 187 1.68 -5.77 -12.93
CA SER A 187 0.95 -4.52 -12.68
C SER A 187 -0.29 -4.38 -13.55
N SER A 188 -0.22 -4.76 -14.83
CA SER A 188 -1.38 -4.67 -15.73
C SER A 188 -2.46 -5.68 -15.33
N ALA A 189 -2.07 -6.89 -14.96
CA ALA A 189 -2.96 -7.92 -14.42
C ALA A 189 -3.61 -7.47 -13.10
N ALA A 190 -2.84 -6.86 -12.19
CA ALA A 190 -3.34 -6.33 -10.94
C ALA A 190 -4.38 -5.22 -11.14
N LEU A 191 -4.12 -4.28 -12.05
CA LEU A 191 -5.08 -3.21 -12.39
C LEU A 191 -6.36 -3.78 -13.00
N GLN A 192 -6.24 -4.78 -13.88
CA GLN A 192 -7.41 -5.44 -14.46
C GLN A 192 -8.22 -6.16 -13.37
N GLU A 193 -7.59 -6.92 -12.48
CA GLU A 193 -8.25 -7.61 -11.37
C GLU A 193 -8.99 -6.64 -10.47
N MET A 194 -8.36 -5.52 -10.08
CA MET A 194 -9.02 -4.49 -9.28
C MET A 194 -10.25 -3.91 -9.98
N ARG A 195 -10.18 -3.66 -11.29
CA ARG A 195 -11.31 -3.17 -12.10
C ARG A 195 -12.45 -4.19 -12.17
N GLU A 196 -12.14 -5.46 -12.39
CA GLU A 196 -13.13 -6.54 -12.46
C GLU A 196 -13.90 -6.73 -11.15
N HIS A 197 -13.25 -6.40 -10.01
CA HIS A 197 -13.88 -6.41 -8.69
C HIS A 197 -14.61 -5.10 -8.34
N GLY A 198 -14.61 -4.11 -9.24
CA GLY A 198 -15.43 -2.89 -9.09
C GLY A 198 -14.64 -1.61 -8.76
N ALA A 199 -13.30 -1.65 -8.75
CA ALA A 199 -12.53 -0.42 -8.61
C ALA A 199 -12.63 0.44 -9.88
N VAL A 200 -12.72 1.76 -9.69
CA VAL A 200 -12.57 2.73 -10.77
C VAL A 200 -11.09 3.05 -10.93
N LEU A 201 -10.56 2.90 -12.13
CA LEU A 201 -9.18 3.29 -12.45
C LEU A 201 -9.21 4.66 -13.12
N SER A 202 -8.47 5.63 -12.59
CA SER A 202 -8.43 6.99 -13.12
C SER A 202 -7.06 7.63 -12.90
N ARG A 203 -6.73 8.62 -13.69
CA ARG A 203 -5.57 9.49 -13.43
C ARG A 203 -5.97 10.59 -12.46
N LEU A 204 -5.00 11.14 -11.74
CA LEU A 204 -5.28 12.17 -10.74
C LEU A 204 -6.02 13.39 -11.31
N ASP A 205 -5.63 13.82 -12.52
CA ASP A 205 -6.21 14.98 -13.20
C ASP A 205 -7.63 14.77 -13.76
N GLU A 206 -8.09 13.51 -13.79
CA GLU A 206 -9.45 13.13 -14.26
C GLU A 206 -10.43 12.98 -13.10
N ILE A 207 -9.96 13.04 -11.84
CA ILE A 207 -10.78 12.80 -10.66
C ILE A 207 -11.44 14.09 -10.18
N ALA A 208 -12.77 14.09 -10.12
CA ALA A 208 -13.51 15.05 -9.31
C ALA A 208 -13.55 14.56 -7.86
N PHE A 209 -12.70 15.11 -7.00
CA PHE A 209 -12.75 14.82 -5.57
C PHE A 209 -14.07 15.35 -5.00
N CYS A 210 -14.87 14.47 -4.41
CA CYS A 210 -16.13 14.82 -3.75
C CYS A 210 -15.98 14.52 -2.25
N VAL A 211 -16.45 15.45 -1.43
CA VAL A 211 -16.58 15.30 0.03
C VAL A 211 -17.87 14.52 0.36
#